data_94c38d5f54bd744d7513a1aec6dd88e4
#
_entry.id   94c38d5f54bd744d7513a1aec6dd88e4
#
_cell.length_a   1.000
_cell.length_b   1.000
_cell.length_c   1.000
_cell.angle_alpha   90.00
_cell.angle_beta   90.00
_cell.angle_gamma   90.00
#
_symmetry.space_group_name_H-M   'P 1'
#
loop_
_entity.id
_entity.type
_entity.pdbx_description
1 polymer ?
#
loop_
_entity_poly.entity_id
_entity_poly.type
_entity_poly.pdbx_seq_one_letter_code
_entity_poly.pdbx_strand_id
1 'polypeptide(L)'
;MTSPWGTEDEWALALRRVGEDGCFRPLLCCFMVESVIQPSFVYCDERCKEKLDNLAISVMNQWPSVRLRVTEGFDEDGYHATESLHYSGRAVDITTSDRDTSKYGMLARLAVEAGFDWVYFESRSHIHCSIKKESTMPNKNIGCFKATSTVMTKVGYKKMADLKIGDEVVSKFEVNGVLSFSKVIAFLHRDKHMNVTFVRIQTNSSNILLLTQRHLIFKWKNEIPTATYAMHVKEGDFIYTRSVTNQTMLATVTNVSLLTLKGVYAPLTESGTIVVDGIWVSCYAEVTSHNMAHALFFPVRFLHVIKTFVISVCRVVLKLLNFLNCDSLSLLVDITKHSEEHIAEERIHWYPRLLCWIIRPYFVIFE
;
A
#
# COMPACT_ATOMS: atom_id res chain seq x y z
N MET A 1 19.54 41.57 -18.55
CA MET A 1 19.60 40.09 -18.59
C MET A 1 18.63 39.62 -17.55
N THR A 2 17.42 39.32 -17.95
CA THR A 2 16.37 38.80 -17.04
C THR A 2 16.57 37.30 -16.85
N SER A 3 16.61 36.88 -15.60
CA SER A 3 16.66 35.46 -15.20
C SER A 3 15.50 34.67 -15.82
N PRO A 4 15.69 33.43 -16.29
CA PRO A 4 14.61 32.61 -16.81
C PRO A 4 13.67 32.07 -15.71
N TRP A 5 13.91 32.42 -14.46
CA TRP A 5 13.14 32.03 -13.29
C TRP A 5 12.49 33.27 -12.69
N GLY A 6 11.22 33.51 -12.89
CA GLY A 6 10.45 34.65 -12.43
C GLY A 6 10.94 35.37 -11.15
N THR A 7 10.44 36.54 -10.85
CA THR A 7 10.85 37.36 -9.70
C THR A 7 10.42 36.73 -8.38
N GLU A 8 11.13 37.02 -7.27
CA GLU A 8 10.80 36.52 -5.92
C GLU A 8 9.36 36.82 -5.49
N ASP A 9 8.75 37.90 -6.02
CA ASP A 9 7.37 38.27 -5.76
C ASP A 9 6.35 37.33 -6.41
N GLU A 10 6.65 36.72 -7.55
CA GLU A 10 5.79 35.71 -8.19
C GLU A 10 5.76 34.43 -7.40
N TRP A 11 6.86 34.07 -6.74
CA TRP A 11 6.92 32.90 -5.81
C TRP A 11 6.11 33.13 -4.53
N ALA A 12 6.14 34.35 -4.00
CA ALA A 12 5.37 34.73 -2.82
C ALA A 12 3.86 34.70 -3.07
N LEU A 13 3.41 35.01 -4.28
CA LEU A 13 2.00 34.95 -4.68
C LEU A 13 1.51 33.53 -4.90
N ALA A 14 2.37 32.64 -5.40
CA ALA A 14 2.06 31.21 -5.58
C ALA A 14 1.88 30.49 -4.23
N LEU A 15 2.63 30.88 -3.20
CA LEU A 15 2.53 30.31 -1.86
C LEU A 15 1.30 30.78 -1.05
N ARG A 16 0.66 31.89 -1.45
CA ARG A 16 -0.55 32.42 -0.77
C ARG A 16 -1.88 31.84 -1.27
N ARG A 17 -1.89 31.01 -2.31
CA ARG A 17 -3.09 30.31 -2.80
C ARG A 17 -3.17 28.87 -2.29
N VAL A 18 -2.95 28.69 -1.00
CA VAL A 18 -3.36 27.46 -0.31
C VAL A 18 -4.82 27.67 0.08
N GLY A 19 -5.73 27.11 -0.71
CA GLY A 19 -7.15 27.11 -0.39
C GLY A 19 -7.45 26.30 0.87
N GLU A 20 -8.51 26.65 1.54
CA GLU A 20 -8.98 26.12 2.84
C GLU A 20 -9.31 24.61 2.88
N ASP A 21 -9.06 23.86 1.81
CA ASP A 21 -9.47 22.45 1.67
C ASP A 21 -8.39 21.42 2.03
N GLY A 22 -7.29 21.83 2.67
CA GLY A 22 -6.31 20.93 3.31
C GLY A 22 -5.57 19.92 2.42
N CYS A 23 -5.67 20.03 1.08
CA CYS A 23 -4.99 19.12 0.15
C CYS A 23 -3.67 19.71 -0.33
N PHE A 24 -2.56 19.28 0.25
CA PHE A 24 -1.21 19.58 -0.20
C PHE A 24 -1.00 18.96 -1.59
N ARG A 25 -1.11 19.79 -2.66
CA ARG A 25 -0.73 19.40 -4.02
C ARG A 25 0.74 19.74 -4.25
N PRO A 26 1.58 18.83 -4.75
CA PRO A 26 2.90 19.23 -5.21
C PRO A 26 2.74 20.11 -6.44
N LEU A 27 3.05 21.41 -6.28
CA LEU A 27 2.98 22.47 -7.30
C LEU A 27 3.91 22.23 -8.51
N LEU A 28 4.78 21.23 -8.47
CA LEU A 28 5.75 20.97 -9.55
C LEU A 28 5.11 20.44 -10.84
N CYS A 29 3.98 19.73 -10.77
CA CYS A 29 3.33 19.12 -11.94
C CYS A 29 2.59 20.13 -12.85
N CYS A 30 2.06 21.21 -12.31
CA CYS A 30 1.33 22.19 -13.11
C CYS A 30 2.20 22.96 -14.13
N PHE A 31 3.52 23.00 -13.93
CA PHE A 31 4.45 23.71 -14.84
C PHE A 31 4.97 22.84 -15.99
N MET A 32 4.76 21.53 -15.97
CA MET A 32 5.32 20.63 -16.97
C MET A 32 4.35 20.26 -18.10
N VAL A 33 3.06 20.46 -17.89
CA VAL A 33 2.00 20.16 -18.87
C VAL A 33 1.35 21.46 -19.33
N GLU A 34 1.50 21.79 -20.60
CA GLU A 34 0.77 22.91 -21.21
C GLU A 34 -0.61 22.42 -21.64
N SER A 35 -1.68 22.82 -20.93
CA SER A 35 -3.04 22.52 -21.34
C SER A 35 -3.62 23.65 -22.20
N VAL A 36 -4.28 23.31 -23.29
CA VAL A 36 -4.99 24.26 -24.19
C VAL A 36 -6.27 24.77 -23.57
N ILE A 37 -6.82 24.01 -22.69
CA ILE A 37 -8.01 24.34 -21.90
C ILE A 37 -7.53 25.11 -20.67
N GLN A 38 -8.23 26.21 -20.32
CA GLN A 38 -7.90 27.08 -19.18
C GLN A 38 -7.38 26.32 -17.96
N PRO A 39 -6.58 26.94 -17.03
CA PRO A 39 -5.88 26.24 -15.95
C PRO A 39 -6.77 25.57 -14.90
N SER A 40 -8.02 25.31 -15.21
CA SER A 40 -8.97 24.53 -14.47
C SER A 40 -8.87 23.05 -14.90
N PHE A 41 -7.92 22.32 -14.29
CA PHE A 41 -7.97 20.89 -14.14
C PHE A 41 -8.14 20.05 -15.41
N VAL A 42 -7.06 19.43 -15.87
CA VAL A 42 -7.18 18.15 -16.58
C VAL A 42 -7.75 17.16 -15.56
N TYR A 43 -9.07 17.04 -15.54
CA TYR A 43 -9.75 16.01 -14.74
C TYR A 43 -9.42 14.67 -15.37
N CYS A 44 -8.59 13.90 -14.72
CA CYS A 44 -8.34 12.51 -15.08
C CYS A 44 -8.22 11.67 -13.80
N ASP A 45 -8.54 10.40 -13.91
CA ASP A 45 -8.33 9.40 -12.85
C ASP A 45 -6.91 9.51 -12.30
N GLU A 46 -6.72 9.30 -10.98
CA GLU A 46 -5.39 9.41 -10.33
C GLU A 46 -4.32 8.58 -11.04
N ARG A 47 -4.69 7.42 -11.58
CA ARG A 47 -3.79 6.54 -12.31
C ARG A 47 -3.42 7.11 -13.68
N CYS A 48 -4.38 7.68 -14.39
CA CYS A 48 -4.13 8.38 -15.66
C CYS A 48 -3.21 9.56 -15.43
N LYS A 49 -3.44 10.33 -14.36
CA LYS A 49 -2.60 11.44 -13.96
C LYS A 49 -1.17 11.01 -13.65
N GLU A 50 -0.96 9.90 -12.93
CA GLU A 50 0.37 9.37 -12.63
C GLU A 50 1.15 9.07 -13.92
N LYS A 51 0.48 8.46 -14.93
CA LYS A 51 1.10 8.17 -16.23
C LYS A 51 1.41 9.45 -17.01
N LEU A 52 0.52 10.42 -16.94
CA LEU A 52 0.70 11.73 -17.57
C LEU A 52 1.90 12.47 -16.97
N ASP A 53 2.07 12.45 -15.66
CA ASP A 53 3.19 13.07 -14.95
C ASP A 53 4.52 12.42 -15.36
N ASN A 54 4.59 11.08 -15.41
CA ASN A 54 5.75 10.34 -15.87
C ASN A 54 6.08 10.65 -17.34
N LEU A 55 5.07 10.73 -18.20
CA LEU A 55 5.23 11.09 -19.59
C LEU A 55 5.76 12.53 -19.76
N ALA A 56 5.26 13.48 -18.97
CA ALA A 56 5.73 14.86 -19.04
C ALA A 56 7.23 14.96 -18.73
N ILE A 57 7.70 14.23 -17.73
CA ILE A 57 9.14 14.14 -17.40
C ILE A 57 9.91 13.51 -18.56
N SER A 58 9.42 12.42 -19.15
CA SER A 58 10.06 11.74 -20.27
C SER A 58 10.17 12.62 -21.51
N VAL A 59 9.13 13.40 -21.82
CA VAL A 59 9.11 14.36 -22.91
C VAL A 59 10.16 15.46 -22.73
N MET A 60 10.27 16.02 -21.51
CA MET A 60 11.29 17.05 -21.21
C MET A 60 12.71 16.49 -21.27
N ASN A 61 12.92 15.25 -20.84
CA ASN A 61 14.22 14.58 -20.94
C ASN A 61 14.59 14.31 -22.40
N GLN A 62 13.63 13.90 -23.23
CA GLN A 62 13.85 13.66 -24.65
C GLN A 62 14.08 14.95 -25.47
N TRP A 63 13.35 16.02 -25.12
CA TRP A 63 13.40 17.33 -25.81
C TRP A 63 13.38 18.46 -24.79
N PRO A 64 14.52 18.97 -24.31
CA PRO A 64 14.59 19.91 -23.19
C PRO A 64 13.78 21.20 -23.34
N SER A 65 13.50 21.64 -24.59
CA SER A 65 12.70 22.85 -24.88
C SER A 65 11.23 22.55 -25.20
N VAL A 66 10.82 21.28 -25.19
CA VAL A 66 9.46 20.85 -25.57
C VAL A 66 8.74 20.38 -24.32
N ARG A 67 7.49 20.77 -24.16
CA ARG A 67 6.61 20.31 -23.08
C ARG A 67 5.55 19.35 -23.62
N LEU A 68 5.07 18.47 -22.78
CA LEU A 68 3.87 17.71 -23.05
C LEU A 68 2.66 18.63 -23.04
N ARG A 69 1.81 18.53 -24.04
CA ARG A 69 0.55 19.26 -24.13
C ARG A 69 -0.62 18.30 -24.16
N VAL A 70 -1.55 18.46 -23.23
CA VAL A 70 -2.83 17.75 -23.22
C VAL A 70 -3.82 18.59 -24.00
N THR A 71 -4.40 18.05 -25.05
CA THR A 71 -5.41 18.70 -25.88
C THR A 71 -6.81 18.41 -25.40
N GLU A 72 -7.00 17.23 -24.82
CA GLU A 72 -8.28 16.77 -24.29
C GLU A 72 -8.10 15.79 -23.12
N GLY A 73 -8.98 15.85 -22.13
CA GLY A 73 -8.97 14.99 -20.94
C GLY A 73 -10.37 14.47 -20.64
N PHE A 74 -10.82 14.58 -19.37
CA PHE A 74 -12.20 14.30 -18.99
C PHE A 74 -13.15 15.29 -19.68
N ASP A 75 -14.15 14.78 -20.36
CA ASP A 75 -15.13 15.54 -21.10
C ASP A 75 -16.55 15.00 -20.84
N GLU A 76 -17.51 15.89 -20.60
CA GLU A 76 -18.93 15.56 -20.44
C GLU A 76 -19.77 16.08 -21.62
N ASP A 77 -19.15 16.71 -22.62
CA ASP A 77 -19.84 17.45 -23.67
C ASP A 77 -20.53 16.59 -24.73
N GLY A 78 -20.37 15.27 -24.65
CA GLY A 78 -21.10 14.32 -25.51
C GLY A 78 -20.59 14.20 -26.95
N TYR A 79 -19.39 14.70 -27.25
CA TYR A 79 -18.78 14.62 -28.59
C TYR A 79 -18.06 13.28 -28.86
N HIS A 80 -17.81 12.49 -27.82
CA HIS A 80 -17.21 11.18 -27.97
C HIS A 80 -18.24 10.06 -28.09
N ALA A 81 -17.80 8.88 -28.52
CA ALA A 81 -18.63 7.67 -28.53
C ALA A 81 -19.16 7.34 -27.12
N THR A 82 -20.34 6.77 -27.02
CA THR A 82 -21.09 6.54 -25.76
C THR A 82 -20.30 5.80 -24.68
N GLU A 83 -19.28 5.01 -25.05
CA GLU A 83 -18.40 4.26 -24.12
C GLU A 83 -16.99 4.83 -24.06
N SER A 84 -16.78 6.08 -24.48
CA SER A 84 -15.47 6.70 -24.48
C SER A 84 -14.87 6.77 -23.06
N LEU A 85 -13.59 6.47 -22.99
CA LEU A 85 -12.82 6.53 -21.74
C LEU A 85 -12.59 7.97 -21.26
N HIS A 86 -12.78 8.97 -22.13
CA HIS A 86 -12.78 10.39 -21.76
C HIS A 86 -13.87 10.69 -20.74
N TYR A 87 -15.10 10.16 -20.91
CA TYR A 87 -16.21 10.33 -19.95
C TYR A 87 -15.95 9.78 -18.55
N SER A 88 -14.91 8.99 -18.38
CA SER A 88 -14.53 8.42 -17.09
C SER A 88 -13.17 8.92 -16.58
N GLY A 89 -12.57 9.93 -17.25
CA GLY A 89 -11.26 10.47 -16.92
C GLY A 89 -10.10 9.49 -17.13
N ARG A 90 -10.31 8.45 -17.94
CA ARG A 90 -9.34 7.39 -18.20
C ARG A 90 -8.66 7.48 -19.57
N ALA A 91 -8.94 8.53 -20.30
CA ALA A 91 -8.28 8.84 -21.56
C ALA A 91 -7.82 10.30 -21.59
N VAL A 92 -6.76 10.54 -22.32
CA VAL A 92 -6.22 11.87 -22.62
C VAL A 92 -5.69 11.89 -24.02
N ASP A 93 -5.90 13.00 -24.72
CA ASP A 93 -5.27 13.29 -26.00
C ASP A 93 -4.09 14.22 -25.80
N ILE A 94 -2.98 13.84 -26.40
CA ILE A 94 -1.70 14.50 -26.17
C ILE A 94 -1.00 14.91 -27.46
N THR A 95 -0.22 15.96 -27.35
CA THR A 95 0.69 16.44 -28.38
C THR A 95 1.92 17.07 -27.74
N THR A 96 2.85 17.55 -28.53
CA THR A 96 3.98 18.36 -28.08
C THR A 96 3.63 19.85 -28.10
N SER A 97 4.26 20.67 -27.24
CA SER A 97 4.00 22.11 -27.17
C SER A 97 4.33 22.85 -28.49
N ASP A 98 5.31 22.33 -29.23
CA ASP A 98 5.69 22.85 -30.58
C ASP A 98 4.83 22.29 -31.72
N ARG A 99 3.92 21.36 -31.44
CA ARG A 99 3.02 20.71 -32.42
C ARG A 99 3.74 20.05 -33.59
N ASP A 100 4.99 19.67 -33.42
CA ASP A 100 5.78 19.00 -34.45
C ASP A 100 5.36 17.54 -34.59
N THR A 101 4.62 17.23 -35.63
CA THR A 101 4.11 15.88 -35.92
C THR A 101 5.20 14.85 -36.15
N SER A 102 6.44 15.26 -36.51
CA SER A 102 7.57 14.35 -36.67
C SER A 102 7.97 13.69 -35.35
N LYS A 103 7.62 14.30 -34.21
CA LYS A 103 7.88 13.80 -32.85
C LYS A 103 6.85 12.82 -32.35
N TYR A 104 5.68 12.70 -33.00
CA TYR A 104 4.55 11.92 -32.49
C TYR A 104 4.85 10.42 -32.37
N GLY A 105 5.67 9.86 -33.27
CA GLY A 105 6.09 8.46 -33.15
C GLY A 105 6.89 8.18 -31.87
N MET A 106 7.80 9.10 -31.52
CA MET A 106 8.56 8.98 -30.26
C MET A 106 7.68 9.34 -29.06
N LEU A 107 6.79 10.33 -29.17
CA LEU A 107 5.84 10.68 -28.10
C LEU A 107 4.93 9.50 -27.76
N ALA A 108 4.42 8.76 -28.77
CA ALA A 108 3.63 7.56 -28.55
C ALA A 108 4.43 6.46 -27.82
N ARG A 109 5.69 6.28 -28.18
CA ARG A 109 6.59 5.34 -27.51
C ARG A 109 6.84 5.71 -26.06
N LEU A 110 7.10 6.99 -25.77
CA LEU A 110 7.25 7.51 -24.41
C LEU A 110 5.95 7.33 -23.58
N ALA A 111 4.78 7.45 -24.20
CA ALA A 111 3.50 7.20 -23.55
C ALA A 111 3.33 5.72 -23.16
N VAL A 112 3.75 4.79 -24.03
CA VAL A 112 3.79 3.36 -23.69
C VAL A 112 4.76 3.08 -22.53
N GLU A 113 5.95 3.67 -22.57
CA GLU A 113 6.97 3.55 -21.51
C GLU A 113 6.50 4.17 -20.19
N ALA A 114 5.71 5.27 -20.23
CA ALA A 114 5.06 5.87 -19.07
C ALA A 114 3.95 4.98 -18.48
N GLY A 115 3.55 3.91 -19.18
CA GLY A 115 2.65 2.86 -18.73
C GLY A 115 1.17 3.11 -19.05
N PHE A 116 0.84 3.86 -20.10
CA PHE A 116 -0.51 3.85 -20.66
C PHE A 116 -0.83 2.46 -21.27
N ASP A 117 -2.03 1.96 -21.01
CA ASP A 117 -2.44 0.62 -21.45
C ASP A 117 -2.78 0.57 -22.95
N TRP A 118 -3.19 1.71 -23.52
CA TRP A 118 -3.53 1.87 -24.93
C TRP A 118 -3.05 3.22 -25.43
N VAL A 119 -2.27 3.22 -26.50
CA VAL A 119 -1.72 4.40 -27.16
C VAL A 119 -1.88 4.22 -28.65
N TYR A 120 -2.55 5.15 -29.31
CA TYR A 120 -2.66 5.10 -30.76
C TYR A 120 -2.71 6.49 -31.39
N PHE A 121 -2.28 6.57 -32.66
CA PHE A 121 -2.30 7.79 -33.45
C PHE A 121 -3.71 7.99 -33.99
N GLU A 122 -4.53 8.75 -33.29
CA GLU A 122 -5.93 8.94 -33.64
C GLU A 122 -6.10 9.90 -34.81
N SER A 123 -5.34 10.99 -34.80
CA SER A 123 -5.39 11.99 -35.86
C SER A 123 -4.02 12.62 -36.11
N ARG A 124 -3.93 13.44 -37.16
CA ARG A 124 -2.70 14.24 -37.42
C ARG A 124 -2.41 15.30 -36.34
N SER A 125 -3.35 15.56 -35.44
CA SER A 125 -3.26 16.62 -34.43
C SER A 125 -2.91 16.12 -33.05
N HIS A 126 -3.17 14.83 -32.71
CA HIS A 126 -2.95 14.28 -31.38
C HIS A 126 -2.75 12.75 -31.38
N ILE A 127 -2.25 12.27 -30.27
CA ILE A 127 -2.15 10.86 -29.92
C ILE A 127 -3.13 10.61 -28.78
N HIS A 128 -4.01 9.63 -28.95
CA HIS A 128 -4.90 9.14 -27.88
C HIS A 128 -4.16 8.19 -26.95
N CYS A 129 -4.25 8.46 -25.65
CA CYS A 129 -3.68 7.62 -24.61
C CYS A 129 -4.76 7.26 -23.59
N SER A 130 -4.93 5.99 -23.30
CA SER A 130 -5.94 5.59 -22.30
C SER A 130 -5.42 4.48 -21.38
N ILE A 131 -6.07 4.40 -20.23
CA ILE A 131 -5.87 3.33 -19.25
C ILE A 131 -7.12 2.46 -19.19
N LYS A 132 -6.92 1.16 -19.09
CA LYS A 132 -8.03 0.22 -18.88
C LYS A 132 -8.78 0.61 -17.62
N LYS A 133 -10.11 0.42 -17.63
CA LYS A 133 -10.85 0.44 -16.38
C LYS A 133 -10.12 -0.48 -15.43
N GLU A 134 -9.79 0.02 -14.26
CA GLU A 134 -9.32 -0.86 -13.21
C GLU A 134 -10.36 -1.98 -13.10
N SER A 135 -10.13 -3.07 -13.84
CA SER A 135 -10.75 -4.33 -13.51
C SER A 135 -10.29 -4.49 -12.09
N THR A 136 -11.16 -4.28 -11.11
CA THR A 136 -10.89 -4.27 -9.68
C THR A 136 -9.56 -4.98 -9.34
N MET A 137 -8.46 -4.39 -9.85
CA MET A 137 -7.14 -4.76 -9.39
C MET A 137 -7.13 -4.27 -7.96
N PRO A 138 -7.00 -5.16 -7.01
CA PRO A 138 -7.10 -4.78 -5.62
C PRO A 138 -6.11 -3.65 -5.40
N ASN A 139 -6.70 -2.52 -4.99
CA ASN A 139 -6.03 -1.39 -4.38
C ASN A 139 -4.64 -1.74 -3.88
N LYS A 140 -3.62 -1.00 -4.37
CA LYS A 140 -2.19 -1.10 -4.00
C LYS A 140 -1.94 -2.07 -2.84
N ASN A 141 -1.55 -3.23 -3.21
CA ASN A 141 -0.87 -4.33 -2.56
C ASN A 141 -0.42 -4.07 -1.12
N ILE A 142 -1.33 -3.94 -0.18
CA ILE A 142 -1.01 -4.13 1.22
C ILE A 142 -1.08 -5.63 1.44
N GLY A 143 0.04 -6.21 1.86
CA GLY A 143 0.11 -7.64 2.08
C GLY A 143 -0.93 -8.12 3.07
N CYS A 144 -1.78 -9.02 2.62
CA CYS A 144 -2.93 -9.46 3.37
C CYS A 144 -3.11 -10.96 3.33
N PHE A 145 -3.80 -11.47 4.35
CA PHE A 145 -4.29 -12.84 4.47
C PHE A 145 -5.80 -12.90 4.21
N LYS A 146 -6.28 -14.09 3.89
CA LYS A 146 -7.70 -14.37 3.72
C LYS A 146 -8.44 -14.29 5.07
N ALA A 147 -9.70 -13.84 5.05
CA ALA A 147 -10.58 -13.75 6.22
C ALA A 147 -10.71 -15.07 7.01
N THR A 148 -10.78 -16.20 6.29
CA THR A 148 -10.97 -17.53 6.88
C THR A 148 -9.67 -18.25 7.26
N SER A 149 -8.49 -17.67 6.94
CA SER A 149 -7.20 -18.21 7.42
C SER A 149 -7.17 -18.27 8.94
N THR A 150 -6.51 -19.27 9.49
CA THR A 150 -6.51 -19.55 10.92
C THR A 150 -5.17 -19.21 11.56
N VAL A 151 -5.24 -18.69 12.76
CA VAL A 151 -4.08 -18.44 13.63
C VAL A 151 -4.29 -19.10 14.99
N MET A 152 -3.23 -19.62 15.56
CA MET A 152 -3.29 -20.15 16.92
C MET A 152 -3.04 -19.04 17.92
N THR A 153 -3.96 -18.90 18.86
CA THR A 153 -3.86 -17.99 20.00
C THR A 153 -3.69 -18.78 21.30
N LYS A 154 -3.38 -18.11 22.41
CA LYS A 154 -3.32 -18.75 23.73
C LYS A 154 -4.64 -19.42 24.16
N VAL A 155 -5.77 -18.96 23.61
CA VAL A 155 -7.11 -19.48 23.92
C VAL A 155 -7.65 -20.44 22.87
N GLY A 156 -6.84 -20.83 21.88
CA GLY A 156 -7.21 -21.73 20.79
C GLY A 156 -7.12 -21.08 19.41
N TYR A 157 -7.63 -21.76 18.38
CA TYR A 157 -7.62 -21.25 17.02
C TYR A 157 -8.69 -20.17 16.81
N LYS A 158 -8.29 -19.08 16.14
CA LYS A 158 -9.19 -18.04 15.66
C LYS A 158 -9.04 -17.85 14.16
N LYS A 159 -10.12 -17.46 13.47
CA LYS A 159 -10.03 -16.99 12.09
C LYS A 159 -9.38 -15.60 12.05
N MET A 160 -8.72 -15.31 10.96
CA MET A 160 -8.08 -14.00 10.74
C MET A 160 -9.07 -12.84 10.88
N ALA A 161 -10.32 -13.04 10.42
CA ALA A 161 -11.40 -12.06 10.56
C ALA A 161 -11.80 -11.77 12.01
N ASP A 162 -11.63 -12.74 12.91
CA ASP A 162 -12.07 -12.68 14.31
C ASP A 162 -10.95 -12.21 15.26
N LEU A 163 -9.74 -12.01 14.73
CA LEU A 163 -8.62 -11.46 15.48
C LEU A 163 -8.90 -10.03 15.95
N LYS A 164 -8.44 -9.74 17.17
CA LYS A 164 -8.52 -8.41 17.78
C LYS A 164 -7.13 -7.93 18.19
N ILE A 165 -6.97 -6.61 18.29
CA ILE A 165 -5.80 -6.00 18.91
C ILE A 165 -5.74 -6.48 20.36
N GLY A 166 -4.55 -6.92 20.79
CA GLY A 166 -4.32 -7.50 22.11
C GLY A 166 -4.34 -9.05 22.12
N ASP A 167 -4.87 -9.72 21.08
CA ASP A 167 -4.76 -11.18 20.98
C ASP A 167 -3.28 -11.60 20.90
N GLU A 168 -2.90 -12.65 21.62
CA GLU A 168 -1.56 -13.23 21.56
C GLU A 168 -1.58 -14.43 20.62
N VAL A 169 -0.82 -14.32 19.52
CA VAL A 169 -0.76 -15.29 18.42
C VAL A 169 0.61 -15.93 18.33
N VAL A 170 0.67 -17.18 17.90
CA VAL A 170 1.95 -17.86 17.61
C VAL A 170 2.68 -17.12 16.50
N SER A 171 3.92 -16.75 16.74
CA SER A 171 4.58 -15.78 15.92
C SER A 171 6.07 -16.02 15.70
N LYS A 172 6.88 -15.94 16.76
CA LYS A 172 8.33 -15.79 16.62
C LYS A 172 9.05 -17.14 16.68
N PHE A 173 10.15 -17.25 15.91
CA PHE A 173 11.16 -18.28 16.13
C PHE A 173 12.08 -17.90 17.28
N GLU A 174 12.20 -18.75 18.26
CA GLU A 174 13.29 -18.69 19.23
C GLU A 174 14.53 -19.42 18.67
N VAL A 175 15.70 -19.13 19.23
CA VAL A 175 16.98 -19.72 18.79
C VAL A 175 16.97 -21.26 18.87
N ASN A 176 16.14 -21.81 19.74
CA ASN A 176 15.93 -23.27 19.91
C ASN A 176 14.88 -23.86 18.96
N GLY A 177 14.37 -23.08 17.99
CA GLY A 177 13.32 -23.52 17.05
C GLY A 177 11.91 -23.56 17.62
N VAL A 178 11.69 -23.16 18.87
CA VAL A 178 10.37 -23.10 19.50
C VAL A 178 9.65 -21.84 19.07
N LEU A 179 8.37 -21.95 18.74
CA LEU A 179 7.50 -20.82 18.41
C LEU A 179 6.95 -20.17 19.68
N SER A 180 7.15 -18.87 19.82
CA SER A 180 6.62 -18.08 20.93
C SER A 180 5.39 -17.27 20.50
N PHE A 181 4.63 -16.79 21.50
CA PHE A 181 3.48 -15.92 21.26
C PHE A 181 3.91 -14.46 21.17
N SER A 182 3.23 -13.72 20.30
CA SER A 182 3.40 -12.27 20.14
C SER A 182 2.02 -11.61 20.07
N LYS A 183 1.91 -10.40 20.63
CA LYS A 183 0.66 -9.67 20.69
C LYS A 183 0.36 -8.99 19.37
N VAL A 184 -0.90 -9.05 18.91
CA VAL A 184 -1.40 -8.25 17.79
C VAL A 184 -1.55 -6.81 18.27
N ILE A 185 -0.82 -5.87 17.66
CA ILE A 185 -0.75 -4.47 18.09
C ILE A 185 -1.54 -3.51 17.18
N ALA A 186 -1.74 -3.91 15.92
CA ALA A 186 -2.50 -3.14 14.94
C ALA A 186 -3.00 -4.03 13.81
N PHE A 187 -3.93 -3.52 13.01
CA PHE A 187 -4.22 -4.01 11.67
C PHE A 187 -3.73 -2.98 10.66
N LEU A 188 -2.80 -3.37 9.79
CA LEU A 188 -2.29 -2.49 8.71
C LEU A 188 -3.34 -2.32 7.62
N HIS A 189 -4.15 -3.37 7.40
CA HIS A 189 -5.31 -3.36 6.53
C HIS A 189 -6.37 -4.32 7.04
N ARG A 190 -7.63 -3.92 6.92
CA ARG A 190 -8.78 -4.75 7.24
C ARG A 190 -9.96 -4.31 6.38
N ASP A 191 -10.36 -5.15 5.43
CA ASP A 191 -11.51 -4.92 4.56
C ASP A 191 -12.16 -6.26 4.19
N LYS A 192 -13.40 -6.44 4.63
CA LYS A 192 -14.16 -7.69 4.40
C LYS A 192 -14.79 -7.77 3.01
N HIS A 193 -14.87 -6.65 2.29
CA HIS A 193 -15.59 -6.56 1.01
C HIS A 193 -14.67 -6.56 -0.21
N MET A 194 -13.39 -6.29 -0.02
CA MET A 194 -12.41 -6.18 -1.09
C MET A 194 -12.16 -7.52 -1.78
N ASN A 195 -12.22 -7.55 -3.12
CA ASN A 195 -11.81 -8.70 -3.91
C ASN A 195 -10.30 -8.59 -4.21
N VAL A 196 -9.56 -9.65 -3.89
CA VAL A 196 -8.09 -9.68 -4.05
C VAL A 196 -7.64 -11.01 -4.59
N THR A 197 -6.61 -11.00 -5.44
CA THR A 197 -5.94 -12.21 -5.91
C THR A 197 -4.89 -12.65 -4.90
N PHE A 198 -5.07 -13.86 -4.37
CA PHE A 198 -4.16 -14.54 -3.46
C PHE A 198 -3.30 -15.56 -4.21
N VAL A 199 -2.07 -15.71 -3.75
CA VAL A 199 -1.24 -16.87 -4.04
C VAL A 199 -1.66 -17.98 -3.05
N ARG A 200 -2.08 -19.12 -3.56
CA ARG A 200 -2.37 -20.32 -2.80
C ARG A 200 -1.15 -21.22 -2.82
N ILE A 201 -0.54 -21.41 -1.68
CA ILE A 201 0.64 -22.26 -1.48
C ILE A 201 0.20 -23.51 -0.72
N GLN A 202 0.43 -24.67 -1.29
CA GLN A 202 0.16 -25.96 -0.66
C GLN A 202 1.47 -26.68 -0.37
N THR A 203 1.57 -27.36 0.79
CA THR A 203 2.75 -28.11 1.21
C THR A 203 2.48 -29.60 1.31
N ASN A 204 3.55 -30.38 1.34
CA ASN A 204 3.49 -31.84 1.58
C ASN A 204 2.96 -32.17 2.98
N SER A 205 2.97 -31.24 3.93
CA SER A 205 2.35 -31.39 5.26
C SER A 205 0.87 -31.03 5.30
N SER A 206 0.22 -30.94 4.12
CA SER A 206 -1.20 -30.62 3.95
C SER A 206 -1.60 -29.19 4.40
N ASN A 207 -0.67 -28.31 4.72
CA ASN A 207 -0.96 -26.92 4.99
C ASN A 207 -1.29 -26.19 3.69
N ILE A 208 -2.28 -25.29 3.74
CA ILE A 208 -2.69 -24.44 2.62
C ILE A 208 -2.71 -23.00 3.11
N LEU A 209 -1.83 -22.16 2.58
CA LEU A 209 -1.73 -20.76 2.90
C LEU A 209 -2.25 -19.92 1.73
N LEU A 210 -3.00 -18.86 2.05
CA LEU A 210 -3.51 -17.87 1.11
C LEU A 210 -3.03 -16.48 1.54
N LEU A 211 -2.16 -15.86 0.72
CA LEU A 211 -1.61 -14.53 0.96
C LEU A 211 -1.46 -13.76 -0.35
N THR A 212 -1.43 -12.44 -0.28
CA THR A 212 -1.31 -11.60 -1.48
C THR A 212 0.06 -11.76 -2.15
N GLN A 213 0.16 -11.45 -3.44
CA GLN A 213 1.33 -11.75 -4.28
C GLN A 213 2.64 -11.16 -3.73
N ARG A 214 2.63 -9.93 -3.24
CA ARG A 214 3.82 -9.24 -2.70
C ARG A 214 3.95 -9.33 -1.17
N HIS A 215 3.24 -10.24 -0.54
CA HIS A 215 3.41 -10.56 0.87
C HIS A 215 4.70 -11.34 1.11
N LEU A 216 5.43 -11.02 2.19
CA LEU A 216 6.69 -11.69 2.50
C LEU A 216 6.44 -13.03 3.22
N ILE A 217 7.02 -14.07 2.68
CA ILE A 217 7.08 -15.41 3.28
C ILE A 217 8.55 -15.84 3.46
N PHE A 218 8.84 -16.66 4.46
CA PHE A 218 10.18 -17.15 4.72
C PHE A 218 10.42 -18.50 4.04
N LYS A 219 11.43 -18.53 3.15
CA LYS A 219 11.95 -19.73 2.51
C LYS A 219 13.26 -20.16 3.17
N TRP A 220 13.50 -21.44 3.20
CA TRP A 220 14.81 -22.00 3.54
C TRP A 220 15.76 -21.80 2.35
N LYS A 221 16.81 -21.03 2.54
CA LYS A 221 17.87 -20.81 1.53
C LYS A 221 19.19 -20.63 2.25
N ASN A 222 20.23 -21.38 1.82
CA ASN A 222 21.58 -21.28 2.40
C ASN A 222 21.58 -21.42 3.93
N GLU A 223 20.80 -22.39 4.45
CA GLU A 223 20.69 -22.69 5.90
C GLU A 223 20.05 -21.59 6.76
N ILE A 224 19.53 -20.53 6.16
CA ILE A 224 18.88 -19.43 6.87
C ILE A 224 17.47 -19.11 6.31
N PRO A 225 16.56 -18.60 7.18
CA PRO A 225 15.27 -18.09 6.71
C PRO A 225 15.48 -16.84 5.88
N THR A 226 15.09 -16.90 4.61
CA THR A 226 15.18 -15.77 3.69
C THR A 226 13.78 -15.30 3.32
N ALA A 227 13.49 -14.00 3.54
CA ALA A 227 12.22 -13.41 3.15
C ALA A 227 12.15 -13.27 1.62
N THR A 228 11.02 -13.65 1.03
CA THR A 228 10.74 -13.51 -0.40
C THR A 228 9.26 -13.18 -0.60
N TYR A 229 8.90 -12.60 -1.75
CA TYR A 229 7.49 -12.41 -2.08
C TYR A 229 6.80 -13.75 -2.37
N ALA A 230 5.53 -13.87 -1.98
CA ALA A 230 4.73 -15.07 -2.23
C ALA A 230 4.66 -15.45 -3.72
N MET A 231 4.62 -14.47 -4.62
CA MET A 231 4.63 -14.71 -6.07
C MET A 231 5.93 -15.35 -6.60
N HIS A 232 7.01 -15.31 -5.82
CA HIS A 232 8.29 -15.94 -6.18
C HIS A 232 8.47 -17.33 -5.56
N VAL A 233 7.48 -17.82 -4.82
CA VAL A 233 7.48 -19.19 -4.29
C VAL A 233 7.14 -20.14 -5.43
N LYS A 234 7.89 -21.24 -5.52
CA LYS A 234 7.75 -22.28 -6.55
C LYS A 234 7.58 -23.65 -5.91
N GLU A 235 7.04 -24.57 -6.69
CA GLU A 235 7.02 -25.99 -6.31
C GLU A 235 8.44 -26.49 -6.08
N GLY A 236 8.65 -27.30 -5.05
CA GLY A 236 9.96 -27.77 -4.60
C GLY A 236 10.67 -26.82 -3.62
N ASP A 237 10.20 -25.59 -3.40
CA ASP A 237 10.75 -24.72 -2.36
C ASP A 237 10.47 -25.27 -0.97
N PHE A 238 11.39 -24.99 -0.02
CA PHE A 238 11.20 -25.33 1.39
C PHE A 238 10.74 -24.09 2.15
N ILE A 239 9.66 -24.23 2.90
CA ILE A 239 9.11 -23.18 3.77
C ILE A 239 8.94 -23.69 5.19
N TYR A 240 8.87 -22.74 6.13
CA TYR A 240 8.77 -23.06 7.54
C TYR A 240 7.33 -23.27 7.96
N THR A 241 7.07 -24.44 8.55
CA THR A 241 5.78 -24.81 9.10
C THR A 241 5.87 -25.12 10.59
N ARG A 242 4.73 -25.10 11.26
CA ARG A 242 4.62 -25.45 12.67
C ARG A 242 4.32 -26.94 12.82
N SER A 243 5.11 -27.61 13.64
CA SER A 243 4.85 -29.00 14.09
C SER A 243 3.73 -29.05 15.15
N VAL A 244 3.21 -30.23 15.40
CA VAL A 244 2.26 -30.51 16.49
C VAL A 244 2.88 -30.19 17.87
N THR A 245 4.19 -30.32 18.02
CA THR A 245 4.96 -30.00 19.24
C THR A 245 5.31 -28.53 19.39
N ASN A 246 4.71 -27.62 18.59
CA ASN A 246 5.05 -26.19 18.56
C ASN A 246 6.51 -25.89 18.14
N GLN A 247 7.15 -26.80 17.48
CA GLN A 247 8.47 -26.62 16.90
C GLN A 247 8.36 -26.26 15.42
N THR A 248 9.42 -25.67 14.91
CA THR A 248 9.52 -25.38 13.50
C THR A 248 9.93 -26.60 12.71
N MET A 249 9.31 -26.82 11.59
CA MET A 249 9.65 -27.84 10.59
C MET A 249 9.78 -27.19 9.21
N LEU A 250 10.55 -27.81 8.35
CA LEU A 250 10.56 -27.50 6.92
C LEU A 250 9.54 -28.40 6.20
N ALA A 251 8.74 -27.79 5.35
CA ALA A 251 7.82 -28.47 4.46
C ALA A 251 8.10 -28.06 3.01
N THR A 252 7.97 -29.02 2.10
CA THR A 252 8.15 -28.77 0.68
C THR A 252 6.85 -28.24 0.06
N VAL A 253 6.96 -27.19 -0.74
CA VAL A 253 5.83 -26.67 -1.53
C VAL A 253 5.50 -27.67 -2.65
N THR A 254 4.26 -28.12 -2.68
CA THR A 254 3.78 -29.12 -3.66
C THR A 254 2.94 -28.51 -4.77
N ASN A 255 2.29 -27.35 -4.51
CA ASN A 255 1.50 -26.68 -5.53
C ASN A 255 1.42 -25.17 -5.24
N VAL A 256 1.47 -24.36 -6.28
CA VAL A 256 1.28 -22.90 -6.25
C VAL A 256 0.25 -22.51 -7.30
N SER A 257 -0.80 -21.79 -6.89
CA SER A 257 -1.85 -21.33 -7.80
C SER A 257 -2.38 -19.96 -7.38
N LEU A 258 -3.09 -19.27 -8.28
CA LEU A 258 -3.73 -17.99 -8.01
C LEU A 258 -5.22 -18.20 -7.80
N LEU A 259 -5.79 -17.45 -6.84
CA LEU A 259 -7.20 -17.52 -6.52
C LEU A 259 -7.71 -16.15 -6.08
N THR A 260 -8.75 -15.64 -6.74
CA THR A 260 -9.38 -14.37 -6.36
C THR A 260 -10.50 -14.60 -5.37
N LEU A 261 -10.40 -13.99 -4.20
CA LEU A 261 -11.32 -14.15 -3.08
C LEU A 261 -11.65 -12.80 -2.45
N LYS A 262 -12.72 -12.78 -1.65
CA LYS A 262 -13.19 -11.61 -0.92
C LYS A 262 -12.66 -11.59 0.51
N GLY A 263 -12.30 -10.37 0.98
CA GLY A 263 -11.85 -10.11 2.34
C GLY A 263 -10.34 -10.23 2.54
N VAL A 264 -9.77 -9.15 3.09
CA VAL A 264 -8.32 -8.98 3.31
C VAL A 264 -8.03 -8.51 4.73
N TYR A 265 -7.00 -9.09 5.35
CA TYR A 265 -6.61 -8.81 6.72
C TYR A 265 -5.10 -8.83 6.87
N ALA A 266 -4.53 -7.78 7.44
CA ALA A 266 -3.09 -7.63 7.66
C ALA A 266 -2.80 -7.28 9.13
N PRO A 267 -2.81 -8.26 10.05
CA PRO A 267 -2.43 -8.02 11.42
C PRO A 267 -0.94 -7.72 11.53
N LEU A 268 -0.58 -6.79 12.41
CA LEU A 268 0.79 -6.50 12.82
C LEU A 268 0.99 -7.00 14.25
N THR A 269 2.01 -7.85 14.44
CA THR A 269 2.44 -8.31 15.76
C THR A 269 3.65 -7.52 16.27
N GLU A 270 3.93 -7.58 17.56
CA GLU A 270 5.14 -6.97 18.16
C GLU A 270 6.42 -7.49 17.51
N SER A 271 6.47 -8.81 17.19
CA SER A 271 7.63 -9.45 16.54
C SER A 271 7.71 -9.22 15.03
N GLY A 272 6.64 -8.70 14.41
CA GLY A 272 6.55 -8.52 12.96
C GLY A 272 6.38 -9.81 12.16
N THR A 273 6.17 -10.96 12.82
CA THR A 273 5.92 -12.26 12.19
C THR A 273 4.69 -12.93 12.77
N ILE A 274 4.13 -13.90 12.07
CA ILE A 274 2.92 -14.62 12.49
C ILE A 274 2.90 -16.03 11.85
N VAL A 275 2.26 -16.98 12.52
CA VAL A 275 1.98 -18.31 11.94
C VAL A 275 0.53 -18.35 11.49
N VAL A 276 0.31 -18.49 10.19
CA VAL A 276 -1.01 -18.52 9.55
C VAL A 276 -1.20 -19.84 8.84
N ASP A 277 -2.30 -20.54 9.11
CA ASP A 277 -2.60 -21.86 8.57
C ASP A 277 -1.45 -22.87 8.76
N GLY A 278 -0.71 -22.72 9.88
CA GLY A 278 0.45 -23.53 10.22
C GLY A 278 1.75 -23.16 9.53
N ILE A 279 1.80 -22.10 8.74
CA ILE A 279 3.00 -21.63 8.01
C ILE A 279 3.49 -20.32 8.62
N TRP A 280 4.80 -20.21 8.85
CA TRP A 280 5.44 -19.01 9.39
C TRP A 280 5.69 -17.97 8.30
N VAL A 281 5.18 -16.77 8.52
CA VAL A 281 5.24 -15.67 7.55
C VAL A 281 5.54 -14.32 8.22
N SER A 282 5.92 -13.35 7.44
CA SER A 282 6.04 -11.94 7.87
C SER A 282 4.66 -11.32 8.06
N CYS A 283 4.55 -10.24 8.84
CA CYS A 283 3.40 -9.34 8.84
C CYS A 283 3.49 -8.26 7.76
N TYR A 284 4.57 -8.25 6.98
CA TYR A 284 4.88 -7.16 6.03
C TYR A 284 4.77 -7.62 4.58
N ALA A 285 4.57 -6.63 3.70
CA ALA A 285 4.53 -6.78 2.26
C ALA A 285 5.09 -5.54 1.58
N GLU A 286 5.21 -5.56 0.25
CA GLU A 286 5.65 -4.46 -0.61
C GLU A 286 7.11 -4.00 -0.38
N VAL A 287 7.80 -4.57 0.56
CA VAL A 287 9.20 -4.29 0.90
C VAL A 287 10.00 -5.57 0.69
N THR A 288 11.15 -5.49 0.06
CA THR A 288 11.98 -6.67 -0.27
C THR A 288 12.62 -7.35 0.94
N SER A 289 12.80 -6.62 2.04
CA SER A 289 13.46 -7.11 3.26
C SER A 289 12.54 -7.03 4.48
N HIS A 290 12.34 -8.19 5.15
CA HIS A 290 11.62 -8.24 6.42
C HIS A 290 12.22 -7.32 7.49
N ASN A 291 13.55 -7.34 7.64
CA ASN A 291 14.24 -6.55 8.66
C ASN A 291 14.10 -5.04 8.41
N MET A 292 14.17 -4.61 7.13
CA MET A 292 13.93 -3.22 6.77
C MET A 292 12.47 -2.81 7.06
N ALA A 293 11.50 -3.63 6.67
CA ALA A 293 10.09 -3.39 6.99
C ALA A 293 9.88 -3.31 8.51
N HIS A 294 10.47 -4.26 9.25
CA HIS A 294 10.39 -4.28 10.71
C HIS A 294 10.98 -3.02 11.34
N ALA A 295 12.10 -2.51 10.83
CA ALA A 295 12.68 -1.24 11.27
C ALA A 295 11.79 -0.04 10.92
N LEU A 296 11.24 0.03 9.71
CA LEU A 296 10.32 1.11 9.30
C LEU A 296 9.05 1.18 10.15
N PHE A 297 8.55 0.04 10.64
CA PHE A 297 7.40 -0.01 11.53
C PHE A 297 7.75 0.14 13.01
N PHE A 298 9.01 0.44 13.35
CA PHE A 298 9.42 0.71 14.74
C PHE A 298 8.58 1.79 15.42
N PRO A 299 8.24 2.94 14.80
CA PRO A 299 7.42 3.96 15.45
C PRO A 299 6.05 3.46 15.91
N VAL A 300 5.38 2.62 15.11
CA VAL A 300 4.07 2.03 15.48
C VAL A 300 4.21 1.13 16.70
N ARG A 301 5.25 0.28 16.72
CA ARG A 301 5.52 -0.60 17.85
C ARG A 301 5.90 0.17 19.10
N PHE A 302 6.73 1.21 18.96
CA PHE A 302 7.14 2.07 20.06
C PHE A 302 5.96 2.82 20.67
N LEU A 303 5.07 3.40 19.84
CA LEU A 303 3.85 4.04 20.31
C LEU A 303 2.93 3.05 21.04
N HIS A 304 2.85 1.81 20.57
CA HIS A 304 2.10 0.77 21.27
C HIS A 304 2.69 0.48 22.66
N VAL A 305 4.01 0.38 22.78
CA VAL A 305 4.71 0.18 24.06
C VAL A 305 4.42 1.33 25.02
N ILE A 306 4.56 2.58 24.54
CA ILE A 306 4.24 3.78 25.35
C ILE A 306 2.79 3.74 25.81
N LYS A 307 1.84 3.50 24.89
CA LYS A 307 0.41 3.41 25.22
C LYS A 307 0.16 2.35 26.31
N THR A 308 0.74 1.18 26.17
CA THR A 308 0.59 0.07 27.13
C THR A 308 1.18 0.44 28.48
N PHE A 309 2.35 1.09 28.50
CA PHE A 309 3.00 1.57 29.72
C PHE A 309 2.12 2.61 30.44
N VAL A 310 1.65 3.64 29.73
CA VAL A 310 0.78 4.68 30.29
C VAL A 310 -0.50 4.07 30.88
N ILE A 311 -1.16 3.17 30.14
CA ILE A 311 -2.36 2.47 30.66
C ILE A 311 -2.03 1.67 31.93
N SER A 312 -0.87 1.00 31.95
CA SER A 312 -0.45 0.24 33.14
C SER A 312 -0.21 1.13 34.35
N VAL A 313 0.48 2.27 34.16
CA VAL A 313 0.69 3.26 35.22
C VAL A 313 -0.63 3.83 35.69
N CYS A 314 -1.54 4.23 34.79
CA CYS A 314 -2.86 4.71 35.15
C CYS A 314 -3.65 3.68 35.98
N ARG A 315 -3.61 2.39 35.61
CA ARG A 315 -4.26 1.30 36.36
C ARG A 315 -3.70 1.16 37.78
N VAL A 316 -2.38 1.30 37.95
CA VAL A 316 -1.75 1.27 39.29
C VAL A 316 -2.15 2.46 40.11
N VAL A 317 -2.09 3.67 39.54
CA VAL A 317 -2.52 4.91 40.21
C VAL A 317 -3.99 4.82 40.64
N LEU A 318 -4.87 4.35 39.73
CA LEU A 318 -6.29 4.14 40.04
C LEU A 318 -6.52 3.16 41.20
N LYS A 319 -5.76 2.06 41.24
CA LYS A 319 -5.84 1.10 42.37
C LYS A 319 -5.39 1.74 43.68
N LEU A 320 -4.34 2.55 43.64
CA LEU A 320 -3.87 3.29 44.85
C LEU A 320 -4.87 4.33 45.33
N LEU A 321 -5.48 5.09 44.42
CA LEU A 321 -6.48 6.09 44.73
C LEU A 321 -7.79 5.46 45.26
N ASN A 322 -8.24 4.34 44.70
CA ASN A 322 -9.38 3.58 45.24
C ASN A 322 -9.08 3.01 46.63
N PHE A 323 -7.84 2.60 46.91
CA PHE A 323 -7.41 2.18 48.22
C PHE A 323 -7.45 3.34 49.24
N LEU A 324 -7.26 4.59 48.77
CA LEU A 324 -7.30 5.81 49.59
C LEU A 324 -8.70 6.45 49.73
N ASN A 325 -9.79 5.75 49.32
CA ASN A 325 -11.18 6.21 49.35
C ASN A 325 -11.43 7.58 48.69
N CYS A 326 -10.80 7.83 47.54
CA CYS A 326 -10.96 9.09 46.80
C CYS A 326 -12.09 8.94 45.76
N ASP A 327 -13.29 9.39 46.07
CA ASP A 327 -14.53 9.19 45.28
C ASP A 327 -14.61 9.97 43.92
N SER A 328 -13.59 10.74 43.57
CA SER A 328 -13.63 11.65 42.38
C SER A 328 -13.21 11.01 41.05
N LEU A 329 -13.29 9.68 40.89
CA LEU A 329 -12.55 8.98 39.86
C LEU A 329 -13.37 8.39 38.69
N SER A 330 -14.66 8.59 38.62
CA SER A 330 -15.51 8.05 37.52
C SER A 330 -15.11 8.55 36.14
N LEU A 331 -14.57 9.76 36.04
CA LEU A 331 -14.19 10.38 34.75
C LEU A 331 -12.96 9.72 34.07
N LEU A 332 -12.01 9.16 34.84
CA LEU A 332 -10.80 8.54 34.29
C LEU A 332 -11.04 7.09 33.80
N VAL A 333 -12.05 6.41 34.36
CA VAL A 333 -12.45 5.05 33.93
C VAL A 333 -13.08 5.09 32.52
N ASP A 334 -13.86 6.14 32.23
CA ASP A 334 -14.49 6.30 30.91
C ASP A 334 -13.48 6.59 29.80
N ILE A 335 -12.43 7.36 30.07
CA ILE A 335 -11.36 7.64 29.10
C ILE A 335 -10.62 6.33 28.67
N THR A 336 -10.41 5.40 29.61
CA THR A 336 -9.74 4.14 29.30
C THR A 336 -10.63 3.15 28.54
N LYS A 337 -11.94 3.18 28.72
CA LYS A 337 -12.91 2.37 27.97
C LYS A 337 -13.13 2.89 26.54
N HIS A 338 -13.28 4.20 26.38
CA HIS A 338 -13.50 4.82 25.06
C HIS A 338 -12.31 4.65 24.10
N SER A 339 -11.10 4.48 24.60
CA SER A 339 -9.91 4.29 23.76
C SER A 339 -9.85 2.89 23.09
N GLU A 340 -10.60 1.91 23.56
CA GLU A 340 -10.62 0.56 23.00
C GLU A 340 -11.70 0.35 21.92
N GLU A 341 -12.79 1.13 21.93
CA GLU A 341 -13.92 0.96 20.99
C GLU A 341 -13.76 1.68 19.64
N HIS A 342 -12.93 2.73 19.56
CA HIS A 342 -12.85 3.58 18.35
C HIS A 342 -11.94 3.09 17.21
N ILE A 343 -11.36 1.88 17.24
CA ILE A 343 -10.42 1.39 16.22
C ILE A 343 -11.01 0.23 15.38
N ALA A 344 -12.32 0.17 15.24
CA ALA A 344 -12.98 -0.85 14.39
C ALA A 344 -13.35 -0.33 12.97
N GLU A 345 -12.68 0.71 12.44
CA GLU A 345 -12.92 1.13 11.07
C GLU A 345 -12.23 0.20 10.06
N GLU A 346 -13.01 -0.27 9.08
CA GLU A 346 -12.58 -1.06 7.93
C GLU A 346 -11.75 -0.21 6.96
N ARG A 347 -10.50 0.14 7.31
CA ARG A 347 -9.62 0.99 6.50
C ARG A 347 -8.16 0.63 6.67
N ILE A 348 -7.36 1.05 5.69
CA ILE A 348 -5.89 0.97 5.77
C ILE A 348 -5.43 1.89 6.90
N HIS A 349 -4.61 1.36 7.81
CA HIS A 349 -3.99 2.14 8.88
C HIS A 349 -3.23 3.35 8.29
N TRP A 350 -3.30 4.51 8.94
CA TRP A 350 -2.70 5.77 8.44
C TRP A 350 -1.18 5.68 8.24
N TYR A 351 -0.48 4.92 9.06
CA TYR A 351 0.98 4.84 9.04
C TYR A 351 1.55 4.16 7.77
N PRO A 352 1.03 3.02 7.28
CA PRO A 352 1.40 2.49 5.97
C PRO A 352 1.17 3.48 4.83
N ARG A 353 0.10 4.28 4.89
CA ARG A 353 -0.14 5.34 3.90
C ARG A 353 0.94 6.41 3.92
N LEU A 354 1.33 6.86 5.13
CA LEU A 354 2.40 7.82 5.32
C LEU A 354 3.74 7.25 4.85
N LEU A 355 4.07 6.00 5.19
CA LEU A 355 5.30 5.34 4.74
C LEU A 355 5.34 5.22 3.21
N CYS A 356 4.27 4.78 2.58
CA CYS A 356 4.20 4.71 1.12
C CYS A 356 4.40 6.09 0.48
N TRP A 357 3.88 7.14 1.10
CA TRP A 357 4.06 8.52 0.62
C TRP A 357 5.52 9.00 0.76
N ILE A 358 6.18 8.69 1.88
CA ILE A 358 7.58 9.09 2.15
C ILE A 358 8.57 8.28 1.31
N ILE A 359 8.36 6.97 1.15
CA ILE A 359 9.32 6.04 0.57
C ILE A 359 9.18 6.00 -0.96
N ARG A 360 8.00 6.29 -1.51
CA ARG A 360 7.73 6.26 -2.95
C ARG A 360 8.75 7.02 -3.82
N PRO A 361 9.21 8.23 -3.46
CA PRO A 361 10.24 8.94 -4.24
C PRO A 361 11.59 8.23 -4.28
N TYR A 362 11.90 7.40 -3.28
CA TYR A 362 13.19 6.73 -3.17
C TYR A 362 13.25 5.35 -3.85
N PHE A 363 12.09 4.69 -4.06
CA PHE A 363 12.03 3.41 -4.76
C PHE A 363 12.12 3.55 -6.28
N VAL A 364 11.81 4.71 -6.85
CA VAL A 364 11.94 5.01 -8.29
C VAL A 364 13.41 5.12 -8.73
N ILE A 365 14.37 5.16 -7.79
CA ILE A 365 15.80 5.29 -8.07
C ILE A 365 16.52 3.92 -8.16
N PHE A 366 15.85 2.81 -7.81
CA PHE A 366 16.46 1.48 -7.70
C PHE A 366 15.77 0.37 -8.53
N GLU A 367 14.87 0.69 -9.45
CA GLU A 367 14.43 -0.13 -10.57
C GLU A 367 14.97 0.46 -11.88
#